data_f432e7653746cb44b66ff87a5003e42a
#
_entry.id   f432e7653746cb44b66ff87a5003e42a
#
_cell.length_a   1.000
_cell.length_b   1.000
_cell.length_c   1.000
_cell.angle_alpha   90.00
_cell.angle_beta   90.00
_cell.angle_gamma   90.00
#
_symmetry.space_group_name_H-M   'P 1'
#
loop_
_entity.id
_entity.type
_entity.pdbx_description
1 polymer ?
#
loop_
_entity_poly.entity_id
_entity_poly.type
_entity_poly.pdbx_seq_one_letter_code
_entity_poly.pdbx_strand_id
1 'polypeptide(L)'
;MRKISSQCKLCRREGEKLFLKGERCNGPKCAMLKKNYQPGFHGPKGRMKKPSAYGQQLREKQKTKRTYGMLEKPFKNLVSKAMKTKEEAGTAILHALENRFDNVVYRLKLANSRNTAKQLISHNHFKINDKNVNVSSYTLKTGDKITVKDNKIKDVYWEKVKKASSKKIDIPTWLSLDNKKLEASVTSQPDVIDLQKTINTSLIIEFYSR
;
A
#
# COMPACT_ATOMS: atom_id res chain seq x y z
N MET A 1 -1.07 -0.18 17.79
CA MET A 1 -0.36 -0.28 16.50
C MET A 1 1.15 -0.34 16.75
N ARG A 2 1.86 -1.40 16.34
CA ARG A 2 3.32 -1.48 16.54
C ARG A 2 4.01 -0.36 15.75
N LYS A 3 4.82 0.44 16.42
CA LYS A 3 5.62 1.52 15.80
C LYS A 3 6.62 0.88 14.83
N ILE A 4 6.33 0.99 13.54
CA ILE A 4 7.31 0.65 12.49
C ILE A 4 8.45 1.67 12.61
N SER A 5 9.70 1.20 12.53
CA SER A 5 10.90 2.03 12.56
C SER A 5 10.79 3.25 11.63
N SER A 6 11.71 4.20 11.75
CA SER A 6 11.72 5.43 10.94
C SER A 6 11.51 5.14 9.44
N GLN A 7 10.34 5.49 8.91
CA GLN A 7 9.90 5.15 7.53
C GLN A 7 10.90 5.58 6.45
N CYS A 8 11.54 6.75 6.62
CA CYS A 8 12.54 7.21 5.66
C CYS A 8 13.80 6.32 5.63
N LYS A 9 14.13 5.64 6.73
CA LYS A 9 15.21 4.63 6.74
C LYS A 9 14.83 3.41 5.92
N LEU A 10 13.54 3.06 5.84
CA LEU A 10 13.06 1.94 5.03
C LEU A 10 13.25 2.23 3.54
N CYS A 11 12.80 3.41 3.05
CA CYS A 11 13.03 3.81 1.65
C CYS A 11 14.52 3.81 1.30
N ARG A 12 15.35 4.40 2.14
CA ARG A 12 16.81 4.44 1.95
C ARG A 12 17.46 3.05 1.93
N ARG A 13 16.92 2.10 2.70
CA ARG A 13 17.43 0.74 2.72
C ARG A 13 17.10 -0.02 1.44
N GLU A 14 15.93 0.24 0.84
CA GLU A 14 15.53 -0.37 -0.43
C GLU A 14 16.08 0.37 -1.66
N GLY A 15 16.59 1.60 -1.48
CA GLY A 15 17.08 2.43 -2.58
C GLY A 15 15.98 3.09 -3.42
N GLU A 16 14.71 2.92 -3.05
CA GLU A 16 13.55 3.39 -3.79
C GLU A 16 12.56 4.16 -2.92
N LYS A 17 11.76 5.05 -3.54
CA LYS A 17 10.66 5.75 -2.85
C LYS A 17 9.48 4.82 -2.68
N LEU A 18 9.18 4.46 -1.44
CA LEU A 18 8.02 3.62 -1.09
C LEU A 18 6.76 4.43 -0.72
N PHE A 19 6.79 5.74 -0.82
CA PHE A 19 5.67 6.67 -0.56
C PHE A 19 4.96 6.45 0.80
N LEU A 20 5.71 6.16 1.86
CA LEU A 20 5.17 5.79 3.17
C LEU A 20 4.64 6.96 4.00
N LYS A 21 5.02 8.20 3.68
CA LYS A 21 4.67 9.42 4.43
C LYS A 21 3.75 10.39 3.67
N GLY A 22 3.14 9.95 2.57
CA GLY A 22 2.22 10.77 1.79
C GLY A 22 2.89 12.02 1.19
N GLU A 23 2.32 13.19 1.42
CA GLU A 23 2.75 14.47 0.83
C GLU A 23 4.24 14.75 0.98
N ARG A 24 4.83 14.41 2.12
CA ARG A 24 6.28 14.58 2.32
C ARG A 24 7.13 13.80 1.31
N CYS A 25 6.62 12.67 0.79
CA CYS A 25 7.36 11.84 -0.17
C CYS A 25 7.37 12.46 -1.57
N ASN A 26 6.36 13.28 -1.89
CA ASN A 26 6.24 13.98 -3.17
C ASN A 26 6.97 15.33 -3.16
N GLY A 27 7.18 15.90 -1.97
CA GLY A 27 7.80 17.22 -1.81
C GLY A 27 9.33 17.18 -1.69
N PRO A 28 9.97 18.37 -1.66
CA PRO A 28 11.43 18.52 -1.56
C PRO A 28 12.00 18.04 -0.21
N LYS A 29 11.15 17.85 0.79
CA LYS A 29 11.53 17.35 2.13
C LYS A 29 11.73 15.82 2.16
N CYS A 30 11.64 15.13 1.01
CA CYS A 30 11.85 13.67 0.93
C CYS A 30 13.31 13.33 1.25
N ALA A 31 13.50 12.35 2.16
CA ALA A 31 14.85 11.95 2.57
C ALA A 31 15.65 11.26 1.44
N MET A 32 14.98 10.68 0.45
CA MET A 32 15.63 10.06 -0.72
C MET A 32 16.30 11.10 -1.63
N LEU A 33 15.80 12.31 -1.66
CA LEU A 33 16.43 13.40 -2.44
C LEU A 33 17.71 13.92 -1.77
N LYS A 34 17.72 13.96 -0.42
CA LYS A 34 18.83 14.55 0.34
C LYS A 34 19.90 13.51 0.73
N LYS A 35 19.52 12.26 0.96
CA LYS A 35 20.37 11.19 1.52
C LYS A 35 20.10 9.88 0.79
N ASN A 36 20.49 9.82 -0.49
CA ASN A 36 20.30 8.63 -1.34
C ASN A 36 21.38 7.57 -1.09
N TYR A 37 21.53 7.16 0.17
CA TYR A 37 22.43 6.08 0.59
C TYR A 37 21.81 5.29 1.73
N GLN A 38 22.30 4.06 1.94
CA GLN A 38 21.77 3.18 2.97
C GLN A 38 21.86 3.83 4.37
N PRO A 39 20.89 3.58 5.26
CA PRO A 39 20.93 4.07 6.63
C PRO A 39 22.01 3.33 7.44
N GLY A 40 22.63 4.02 8.39
CA GLY A 40 23.64 3.48 9.31
C GLY A 40 24.97 4.21 9.18
N PHE A 41 25.91 3.84 10.06
CA PHE A 41 27.22 4.47 10.16
C PHE A 41 28.02 4.35 8.85
N HIS A 42 28.01 3.19 8.23
CA HIS A 42 28.73 2.92 6.98
C HIS A 42 28.00 3.39 5.71
N GLY A 43 26.76 3.91 5.84
CA GLY A 43 25.93 4.29 4.69
C GLY A 43 26.58 5.31 3.74
N PRO A 44 27.11 6.46 4.23
CA PRO A 44 27.67 7.50 3.39
C PRO A 44 28.97 7.09 2.67
N LYS A 45 29.76 6.23 3.29
CA LYS A 45 31.07 5.78 2.81
C LYS A 45 31.04 4.36 2.23
N GLY A 46 29.92 3.65 2.39
CA GLY A 46 29.80 2.25 1.99
C GLY A 46 29.66 2.09 0.48
N ARG A 47 30.51 1.31 -0.17
CA ARG A 47 30.29 0.81 -1.52
C ARG A 47 29.13 -0.18 -1.48
N MET A 48 28.11 0.02 -2.32
CA MET A 48 27.05 -0.96 -2.49
C MET A 48 27.63 -2.20 -3.19
N LYS A 49 27.87 -3.26 -2.43
CA LYS A 49 28.21 -4.56 -3.02
C LYS A 49 27.00 -5.09 -3.78
N LYS A 50 27.26 -5.71 -4.93
CA LYS A 50 26.19 -6.40 -5.69
C LYS A 50 25.56 -7.46 -4.76
N PRO A 51 24.23 -7.42 -4.56
CA PRO A 51 23.58 -8.37 -3.67
C PRO A 51 23.66 -9.79 -4.24
N SER A 52 23.83 -10.79 -3.38
CA SER A 52 23.69 -12.21 -3.75
C SER A 52 22.25 -12.51 -4.21
N ALA A 53 22.02 -13.65 -4.85
CA ALA A 53 20.67 -14.08 -5.24
C ALA A 53 19.70 -14.06 -4.06
N TYR A 54 20.09 -14.64 -2.92
CA TYR A 54 19.30 -14.55 -1.68
C TYR A 54 19.08 -13.11 -1.24
N GLY A 55 20.09 -12.25 -1.33
CA GLY A 55 19.98 -10.84 -1.00
C GLY A 55 18.97 -10.11 -1.88
N GLN A 56 18.90 -10.42 -3.17
CA GLN A 56 17.92 -9.85 -4.11
C GLN A 56 16.49 -10.28 -3.74
N GLN A 57 16.26 -11.57 -3.53
CA GLN A 57 14.99 -12.13 -3.10
C GLN A 57 14.51 -11.51 -1.77
N LEU A 58 15.41 -11.40 -0.78
CA LEU A 58 15.12 -10.79 0.50
C LEU A 58 14.76 -9.30 0.35
N ARG A 59 15.47 -8.54 -0.50
CA ARG A 59 15.17 -7.12 -0.72
C ARG A 59 13.83 -6.92 -1.38
N GLU A 60 13.50 -7.68 -2.41
CA GLU A 60 12.23 -7.58 -3.10
C GLU A 60 11.05 -7.93 -2.18
N LYS A 61 11.18 -8.99 -1.40
CA LYS A 61 10.22 -9.33 -0.35
C LYS A 61 10.04 -8.19 0.66
N GLN A 62 11.14 -7.63 1.17
CA GLN A 62 11.09 -6.56 2.16
C GLN A 62 10.52 -5.26 1.58
N LYS A 63 10.88 -4.92 0.35
CA LYS A 63 10.35 -3.78 -0.40
C LYS A 63 8.83 -3.88 -0.50
N THR A 64 8.31 -4.97 -1.03
CA THR A 64 6.87 -5.21 -1.20
C THR A 64 6.14 -5.16 0.15
N LYS A 65 6.61 -5.92 1.14
CA LYS A 65 6.03 -5.93 2.48
C LYS A 65 5.96 -4.53 3.10
N ARG A 66 7.01 -3.72 2.94
CA ARG A 66 7.09 -2.36 3.47
C ARG A 66 6.18 -1.39 2.73
N THR A 67 6.08 -1.50 1.43
CA THR A 67 5.18 -0.69 0.60
C THR A 67 3.74 -0.83 1.05
N TYR A 68 3.27 -2.05 1.30
CA TYR A 68 1.91 -2.31 1.81
C TYR A 68 1.80 -2.21 3.34
N GLY A 69 2.91 -1.92 4.04
CA GLY A 69 2.92 -1.75 5.50
C GLY A 69 2.47 -3.00 6.24
N MET A 70 2.85 -4.18 5.77
CA MET A 70 2.52 -5.47 6.38
C MET A 70 3.61 -5.95 7.34
N LEU A 71 3.22 -6.77 8.32
CA LEU A 71 4.14 -7.53 9.16
C LEU A 71 4.53 -8.85 8.45
N GLU A 72 5.59 -9.50 8.94
CA GLU A 72 6.13 -10.70 8.29
C GLU A 72 5.11 -11.86 8.24
N LYS A 73 4.52 -12.21 9.37
CA LYS A 73 3.58 -13.32 9.47
C LYS A 73 2.35 -13.16 8.54
N PRO A 74 1.62 -12.03 8.55
CA PRO A 74 0.53 -11.80 7.59
C PRO A 74 0.97 -11.83 6.13
N PHE A 75 2.17 -11.31 5.81
CA PHE A 75 2.68 -11.31 4.45
C PHE A 75 3.02 -12.75 3.99
N LYS A 76 3.71 -13.54 4.83
CA LYS A 76 3.98 -14.96 4.55
C LYS A 76 2.68 -15.73 4.32
N ASN A 77 1.67 -15.54 5.18
CA ASN A 77 0.38 -16.20 5.04
C ASN A 77 -0.34 -15.83 3.74
N LEU A 78 -0.24 -14.56 3.32
CA LEU A 78 -0.80 -14.10 2.04
C LEU A 78 -0.14 -14.80 0.87
N VAL A 79 1.20 -14.80 0.82
CA VAL A 79 1.98 -15.47 -0.24
C VAL A 79 1.68 -16.97 -0.27
N SER A 80 1.68 -17.65 0.89
CA SER A 80 1.38 -19.08 0.97
C SER A 80 -0.05 -19.43 0.52
N LYS A 81 -1.02 -18.53 0.73
CA LYS A 81 -2.39 -18.71 0.19
C LYS A 81 -2.42 -18.52 -1.32
N ALA A 82 -1.77 -17.48 -1.83
CA ALA A 82 -1.71 -17.20 -3.26
C ALA A 82 -1.03 -18.34 -4.05
N MET A 83 0.02 -18.95 -3.50
CA MET A 83 0.70 -20.10 -4.11
C MET A 83 -0.17 -21.36 -4.20
N LYS A 84 -1.27 -21.43 -3.43
CA LYS A 84 -2.22 -22.57 -3.45
C LYS A 84 -3.41 -22.34 -4.36
N THR A 85 -3.56 -21.15 -4.94
CA THR A 85 -4.66 -20.84 -5.86
C THR A 85 -4.40 -21.44 -7.24
N LYS A 86 -5.46 -21.61 -8.04
CA LYS A 86 -5.36 -22.07 -9.45
C LYS A 86 -4.84 -20.97 -10.39
N GLU A 87 -4.86 -19.74 -9.94
CA GLU A 87 -4.36 -18.58 -10.66
C GLU A 87 -2.82 -18.57 -10.63
N GLU A 88 -2.19 -17.88 -11.57
CA GLU A 88 -0.75 -17.66 -11.52
C GLU A 88 -0.36 -17.02 -10.19
N ALA A 89 0.55 -17.64 -9.46
CA ALA A 89 0.89 -17.23 -8.09
C ALA A 89 1.35 -15.77 -7.99
N GLY A 90 2.07 -15.28 -9.01
CA GLY A 90 2.52 -13.88 -9.06
C GLY A 90 1.35 -12.90 -9.14
N THR A 91 0.42 -13.15 -10.02
CA THR A 91 -0.82 -12.37 -10.21
C THR A 91 -1.71 -12.45 -8.98
N ALA A 92 -1.90 -13.64 -8.41
CA ALA A 92 -2.67 -13.85 -7.19
C ALA A 92 -2.11 -13.07 -5.99
N ILE A 93 -0.78 -12.99 -5.84
CA ILE A 93 -0.13 -12.16 -4.80
C ILE A 93 -0.48 -10.68 -5.00
N LEU A 94 -0.39 -10.16 -6.23
CA LEU A 94 -0.66 -8.76 -6.52
C LEU A 94 -2.14 -8.43 -6.31
N HIS A 95 -3.07 -9.26 -6.79
CA HIS A 95 -4.50 -9.12 -6.51
C HIS A 95 -4.79 -9.11 -5.01
N ALA A 96 -4.22 -10.04 -4.25
CA ALA A 96 -4.41 -10.11 -2.81
C ALA A 96 -3.84 -8.88 -2.07
N LEU A 97 -2.79 -8.24 -2.59
CA LEU A 97 -2.22 -7.02 -2.02
C LEU A 97 -3.03 -5.78 -2.39
N GLU A 98 -3.50 -5.67 -3.64
CA GLU A 98 -4.27 -4.51 -4.11
C GLU A 98 -5.69 -4.49 -3.56
N ASN A 99 -6.35 -5.64 -3.46
CA ASN A 99 -7.72 -5.75 -2.93
C ASN A 99 -7.83 -5.55 -1.41
N ARG A 100 -6.73 -5.27 -0.72
CA ARG A 100 -6.78 -4.94 0.72
C ARG A 100 -7.45 -3.60 0.94
N PHE A 101 -8.33 -3.55 1.91
CA PHE A 101 -9.10 -2.33 2.22
C PHE A 101 -8.21 -1.10 2.50
N ASP A 102 -7.13 -1.28 3.28
CA ASP A 102 -6.18 -0.19 3.54
C ASP A 102 -5.52 0.34 2.26
N ASN A 103 -5.25 -0.54 1.31
CA ASN A 103 -4.66 -0.15 0.04
C ASN A 103 -5.68 0.50 -0.89
N VAL A 104 -6.91 -0.03 -0.97
CA VAL A 104 -7.98 0.56 -1.79
C VAL A 104 -8.30 1.99 -1.34
N VAL A 105 -8.44 2.24 -0.02
CA VAL A 105 -8.64 3.59 0.52
C VAL A 105 -7.49 4.53 0.13
N TYR A 106 -6.26 4.03 0.10
CA TYR A 106 -5.10 4.79 -0.38
C TYR A 106 -5.15 5.04 -1.90
N ARG A 107 -5.52 4.04 -2.71
CA ARG A 107 -5.65 4.16 -4.17
C ARG A 107 -6.76 5.13 -4.57
N LEU A 108 -7.86 5.14 -3.84
CA LEU A 108 -8.95 6.12 -3.98
C LEU A 108 -8.54 7.56 -3.58
N LYS A 109 -7.30 7.76 -3.10
CA LYS A 109 -6.81 9.05 -2.59
C LYS A 109 -7.61 9.61 -1.41
N LEU A 110 -8.44 8.80 -0.78
CA LEU A 110 -9.14 9.16 0.46
C LEU A 110 -8.17 9.28 1.66
N ALA A 111 -6.96 8.75 1.52
CA ALA A 111 -5.89 8.88 2.49
C ALA A 111 -4.55 9.19 1.81
N ASN A 112 -3.76 10.07 2.40
CA ASN A 112 -2.46 10.51 1.88
C ASN A 112 -1.38 9.40 1.96
N SER A 113 -1.61 8.36 2.75
CA SER A 113 -0.71 7.21 2.87
C SER A 113 -1.48 5.97 3.34
N ARG A 114 -0.94 4.77 3.07
CA ARG A 114 -1.50 3.50 3.58
C ARG A 114 -1.58 3.46 5.11
N ASN A 115 -0.68 4.15 5.81
CA ASN A 115 -0.73 4.25 7.28
C ASN A 115 -1.90 5.12 7.74
N THR A 116 -2.16 6.25 7.07
CA THR A 116 -3.35 7.08 7.32
C THR A 116 -4.62 6.29 7.00
N ALA A 117 -4.65 5.54 5.89
CA ALA A 117 -5.77 4.67 5.57
C ALA A 117 -6.06 3.66 6.69
N LYS A 118 -5.03 2.97 7.19
CA LYS A 118 -5.17 2.04 8.33
C LYS A 118 -5.74 2.72 9.57
N GLN A 119 -5.30 3.94 9.87
CA GLN A 119 -5.79 4.71 11.01
C GLN A 119 -7.26 5.07 10.85
N LEU A 120 -7.66 5.60 9.69
CA LEU A 120 -9.06 5.94 9.41
C LEU A 120 -9.97 4.71 9.52
N ILE A 121 -9.55 3.55 8.97
CA ILE A 121 -10.30 2.31 9.06
C ILE A 121 -10.45 1.87 10.52
N SER A 122 -9.36 1.84 11.30
CA SER A 122 -9.40 1.42 12.70
C SER A 122 -10.22 2.36 13.59
N HIS A 123 -10.36 3.64 13.18
CA HIS A 123 -11.22 4.63 13.83
C HIS A 123 -12.67 4.61 13.32
N ASN A 124 -13.05 3.55 12.59
CA ASN A 124 -14.43 3.34 12.11
C ASN A 124 -14.97 4.47 11.23
N HIS A 125 -14.20 5.03 10.30
CA HIS A 125 -14.67 6.06 9.39
C HIS A 125 -15.49 5.48 8.22
N PHE A 126 -15.44 4.18 7.94
CA PHE A 126 -16.00 3.57 6.74
C PHE A 126 -17.05 2.50 7.03
N LYS A 127 -17.93 2.31 6.06
CA LYS A 127 -18.82 1.16 5.89
C LYS A 127 -18.51 0.46 4.57
N ILE A 128 -18.69 -0.84 4.53
CA ILE A 128 -18.65 -1.66 3.30
C ILE A 128 -20.01 -2.35 3.19
N ASN A 129 -20.74 -2.12 2.08
CA ASN A 129 -22.07 -2.65 1.88
C ASN A 129 -22.96 -2.41 3.14
N ASP A 130 -22.98 -1.15 3.60
CA ASP A 130 -23.69 -0.64 4.79
C ASP A 130 -23.27 -1.25 6.13
N LYS A 131 -22.31 -2.18 6.15
CA LYS A 131 -21.76 -2.77 7.38
C LYS A 131 -20.51 -2.03 7.85
N ASN A 132 -20.43 -1.80 9.17
CA ASN A 132 -19.25 -1.17 9.77
C ASN A 132 -18.05 -2.11 9.71
N VAL A 133 -16.96 -1.68 9.10
CA VAL A 133 -15.70 -2.46 9.01
C VAL A 133 -14.54 -1.64 9.56
N ASN A 134 -13.85 -2.18 10.58
CA ASN A 134 -12.66 -1.57 11.19
C ASN A 134 -11.37 -2.37 10.96
N VAL A 135 -11.46 -3.44 10.16
CA VAL A 135 -10.35 -4.33 9.87
C VAL A 135 -9.65 -3.88 8.59
N SER A 136 -8.44 -3.32 8.70
CA SER A 136 -7.67 -2.79 7.57
C SER A 136 -7.22 -3.87 6.56
N SER A 137 -7.15 -5.12 6.99
CA SER A 137 -6.78 -6.27 6.15
C SER A 137 -7.96 -6.94 5.46
N TYR A 138 -9.18 -6.39 5.59
CA TYR A 138 -10.34 -6.89 4.87
C TYR A 138 -10.07 -6.90 3.36
N THR A 139 -10.42 -8.00 2.70
CA THR A 139 -10.24 -8.15 1.25
C THR A 139 -11.55 -7.78 0.56
N LEU A 140 -11.49 -6.73 -0.24
CA LEU A 140 -12.63 -6.27 -1.05
C LEU A 140 -12.82 -7.17 -2.26
N LYS A 141 -14.07 -7.29 -2.68
CA LYS A 141 -14.48 -8.01 -3.89
C LYS A 141 -15.04 -7.04 -4.92
N THR A 142 -15.06 -7.46 -6.17
CA THR A 142 -15.76 -6.71 -7.23
C THR A 142 -17.23 -6.55 -6.86
N GLY A 143 -17.76 -5.32 -7.00
CA GLY A 143 -19.10 -4.95 -6.60
C GLY A 143 -19.23 -4.40 -5.19
N ASP A 144 -18.21 -4.49 -4.34
CA ASP A 144 -18.27 -3.90 -3.00
C ASP A 144 -18.34 -2.37 -3.06
N LYS A 145 -19.27 -1.80 -2.27
CA LYS A 145 -19.44 -0.35 -2.09
C LYS A 145 -18.79 0.08 -0.77
N ILE A 146 -18.00 1.12 -0.84
CA ILE A 146 -17.32 1.73 0.31
C ILE A 146 -17.91 3.11 0.52
N THR A 147 -18.43 3.39 1.71
CA THR A 147 -19.01 4.68 2.06
C THR A 147 -18.34 5.23 3.31
N VAL A 148 -18.20 6.55 3.38
CA VAL A 148 -17.79 7.22 4.62
C VAL A 148 -19.03 7.40 5.49
N LYS A 149 -18.89 7.12 6.80
CA LYS A 149 -20.01 7.26 7.76
C LYS A 149 -20.48 8.70 7.88
N ASP A 150 -21.80 8.90 7.94
CA ASP A 150 -22.44 10.22 8.00
C ASP A 150 -21.97 11.07 9.18
N ASN A 151 -21.81 10.45 10.35
CA ASN A 151 -21.30 11.13 11.54
C ASN A 151 -19.84 11.56 11.43
N LYS A 152 -19.07 11.01 10.47
CA LYS A 152 -17.67 11.34 10.21
C LYS A 152 -17.46 12.32 9.06
N ILE A 153 -18.44 12.44 8.16
CA ILE A 153 -18.36 13.34 6.98
C ILE A 153 -18.13 14.80 7.40
N LYS A 154 -18.61 15.20 8.58
CA LYS A 154 -18.45 16.55 9.15
C LYS A 154 -17.07 16.81 9.77
N ASP A 155 -16.22 15.79 9.89
CA ASP A 155 -14.88 15.96 10.42
C ASP A 155 -14.02 16.83 9.47
N VAL A 156 -13.21 17.73 10.01
CA VAL A 156 -12.31 18.65 9.26
C VAL A 156 -11.43 17.91 8.25
N TYR A 157 -11.12 16.65 8.52
CA TYR A 157 -10.35 15.80 7.59
C TYR A 157 -11.10 15.60 6.27
N TRP A 158 -12.37 15.25 6.31
CA TRP A 158 -13.18 14.97 5.12
C TRP A 158 -13.51 16.22 4.32
N GLU A 159 -13.64 17.37 4.97
CA GLU A 159 -13.77 18.65 4.27
C GLU A 159 -12.51 18.96 3.44
N LYS A 160 -11.32 18.72 4.02
CA LYS A 160 -10.05 18.87 3.28
C LYS A 160 -9.96 17.90 2.10
N VAL A 161 -10.37 16.64 2.27
CA VAL A 161 -10.38 15.63 1.21
C VAL A 161 -11.33 16.06 0.10
N LYS A 162 -12.57 16.51 0.40
CA LYS A 162 -13.53 17.01 -0.59
C LYS A 162 -12.96 18.18 -1.40
N LYS A 163 -12.33 19.17 -0.72
CA LYS A 163 -11.70 20.31 -1.39
C LYS A 163 -10.51 19.90 -2.28
N ALA A 164 -9.71 18.92 -1.85
CA ALA A 164 -8.60 18.41 -2.63
C ALA A 164 -9.06 17.58 -3.84
N SER A 165 -10.19 16.89 -3.70
CA SER A 165 -10.78 16.02 -4.72
C SER A 165 -11.43 16.78 -5.89
N SER A 166 -11.58 18.11 -5.81
CA SER A 166 -12.04 18.93 -6.95
C SER A 166 -11.02 19.03 -8.10
N LYS A 167 -9.76 18.67 -7.87
CA LYS A 167 -8.73 18.49 -8.90
C LYS A 167 -8.87 17.10 -9.52
N LYS A 168 -8.62 16.95 -10.83
CA LYS A 168 -8.56 15.62 -11.48
C LYS A 168 -7.63 14.69 -10.68
N ILE A 169 -8.24 13.71 -10.01
CA ILE A 169 -7.52 12.71 -9.25
C ILE A 169 -7.32 11.50 -10.16
N ASP A 170 -6.09 11.09 -10.34
CA ASP A 170 -5.73 9.86 -11.04
C ASP A 170 -6.08 8.66 -10.15
N ILE A 171 -7.24 8.07 -10.42
CA ILE A 171 -7.76 6.86 -9.75
C ILE A 171 -7.62 5.69 -10.73
N PRO A 172 -7.16 4.53 -10.28
CA PRO A 172 -7.11 3.33 -11.12
C PRO A 172 -8.48 2.98 -11.72
N THR A 173 -8.49 2.47 -12.94
CA THR A 173 -9.71 2.16 -13.72
C THR A 173 -10.64 1.14 -13.06
N TRP A 174 -10.09 0.26 -12.22
CA TRP A 174 -10.85 -0.75 -11.48
C TRP A 174 -11.57 -0.22 -10.23
N LEU A 175 -11.41 1.09 -9.94
CA LEU A 175 -12.08 1.79 -8.84
C LEU A 175 -12.90 2.96 -9.37
N SER A 176 -14.08 3.18 -8.79
CA SER A 176 -14.93 4.34 -9.02
C SER A 176 -15.10 5.12 -7.72
N LEU A 177 -15.08 6.44 -7.79
CA LEU A 177 -15.28 7.33 -6.63
C LEU A 177 -16.20 8.48 -6.99
N ASP A 178 -17.30 8.60 -6.25
CA ASP A 178 -18.13 9.81 -6.22
C ASP A 178 -17.62 10.74 -5.11
N ASN A 179 -16.94 11.80 -5.51
CA ASN A 179 -16.34 12.76 -4.57
C ASN A 179 -17.38 13.55 -3.78
N LYS A 180 -18.59 13.75 -4.32
CA LYS A 180 -19.66 14.52 -3.65
C LYS A 180 -20.22 13.74 -2.48
N LYS A 181 -20.54 12.47 -2.70
CA LYS A 181 -21.08 11.55 -1.69
C LYS A 181 -20.01 10.85 -0.85
N LEU A 182 -18.74 10.88 -1.25
CA LEU A 182 -17.65 10.08 -0.68
C LEU A 182 -17.98 8.58 -0.70
N GLU A 183 -18.59 8.15 -1.80
CA GLU A 183 -18.90 6.76 -2.08
C GLU A 183 -17.95 6.22 -3.15
N ALA A 184 -17.43 5.05 -2.93
CA ALA A 184 -16.56 4.38 -3.89
C ALA A 184 -17.05 2.96 -4.15
N SER A 185 -16.74 2.42 -5.32
CA SER A 185 -17.02 1.03 -5.65
C SER A 185 -15.85 0.36 -6.34
N VAL A 186 -15.73 -0.94 -6.15
CA VAL A 186 -14.78 -1.79 -6.88
C VAL A 186 -15.48 -2.30 -8.13
N THR A 187 -15.07 -1.80 -9.30
CA THR A 187 -15.73 -2.11 -10.59
C THR A 187 -15.22 -3.39 -11.22
N SER A 188 -13.93 -3.65 -11.12
CA SER A 188 -13.28 -4.84 -11.69
C SER A 188 -12.13 -5.33 -10.83
N GLN A 189 -11.45 -6.37 -11.26
CA GLN A 189 -10.17 -6.81 -10.67
C GLN A 189 -9.07 -5.76 -10.94
N PRO A 190 -8.11 -5.59 -10.01
CA PRO A 190 -6.98 -4.70 -10.22
C PRO A 190 -6.17 -5.08 -11.46
N ASP A 191 -5.80 -4.11 -12.28
CA ASP A 191 -4.82 -4.33 -13.33
C ASP A 191 -3.43 -4.48 -12.70
N VAL A 192 -2.82 -5.64 -12.92
CA VAL A 192 -1.53 -5.99 -12.31
C VAL A 192 -0.33 -5.67 -13.20
N ILE A 193 -0.53 -5.32 -14.47
CA ILE A 193 0.54 -5.09 -15.44
C ILE A 193 1.51 -4.00 -14.95
N ASP A 194 0.98 -2.87 -14.49
CA ASP A 194 1.82 -1.77 -13.98
C ASP A 194 2.47 -2.10 -12.64
N LEU A 195 1.86 -2.98 -11.83
CA LEU A 195 2.43 -3.43 -10.57
C LEU A 195 3.58 -4.42 -10.78
N GLN A 196 3.50 -5.28 -11.80
CA GLN A 196 4.57 -6.20 -12.17
C GLN A 196 5.85 -5.46 -12.59
N LYS A 197 5.74 -4.26 -13.17
CA LYS A 197 6.90 -3.40 -13.46
C LYS A 197 7.66 -2.95 -12.20
N THR A 198 6.96 -2.83 -11.07
CA THR A 198 7.53 -2.31 -9.81
C THR A 198 7.85 -3.39 -8.79
N ILE A 199 7.20 -4.54 -8.87
CA ILE A 199 7.30 -5.65 -7.92
C ILE A 199 7.61 -6.95 -8.68
N ASN A 200 8.79 -7.50 -8.43
CA ASN A 200 9.15 -8.81 -8.98
C ASN A 200 8.61 -9.94 -8.09
N THR A 201 7.44 -10.47 -8.48
CA THR A 201 6.77 -11.53 -7.73
C THR A 201 7.52 -12.86 -7.77
N SER A 202 8.25 -13.16 -8.84
CA SER A 202 9.06 -14.38 -8.96
C SER A 202 10.10 -14.48 -7.84
N LEU A 203 10.82 -13.39 -7.56
CA LEU A 203 11.79 -13.35 -6.47
C LEU A 203 11.15 -13.55 -5.08
N ILE A 204 9.90 -13.10 -4.91
CA ILE A 204 9.15 -13.30 -3.67
C ILE A 204 8.75 -14.76 -3.51
N ILE A 205 8.26 -15.38 -4.59
CA ILE A 205 7.87 -16.79 -4.62
C ILE A 205 9.10 -17.67 -4.32
N GLU A 206 10.21 -17.45 -5.03
CA GLU A 206 11.46 -18.16 -4.80
C GLU A 206 11.96 -18.05 -3.35
N PHE A 207 11.79 -16.86 -2.72
CA PHE A 207 12.18 -16.67 -1.33
C PHE A 207 11.39 -17.56 -0.36
N TYR A 208 10.10 -17.81 -0.62
CA TYR A 208 9.22 -18.60 0.25
C TYR A 208 9.08 -20.07 -0.17
N SER A 209 9.61 -20.46 -1.33
CA SER A 209 9.63 -21.87 -1.82
C SER A 209 10.80 -22.69 -1.25
N ARG A 210 11.70 -22.05 -0.53
CA ARG A 210 12.85 -22.68 0.14
C ARG A 210 12.47 -23.34 1.44
#